data_f5871e2152655da5e09c212bd4ca43d2
#
_entry.id   f5871e2152655da5e09c212bd4ca43d2
#
_cell.length_a   1.000
_cell.length_b   1.000
_cell.length_c   1.000
_cell.angle_alpha   90.00
_cell.angle_beta   90.00
_cell.angle_gamma   90.00
#
_symmetry.space_group_name_H-M   'P 1'
#
loop_
_entity.id
_entity.type
_entity.pdbx_description
1 polymer ?
#
loop_
_entity_poly.entity_id
_entity_poly.type
_entity_poly.pdbx_seq_one_letter_code
_entity_poly.pdbx_strand_id
1 'polypeptide(L)'
;PGQLPADVGCLVMNIASISFLASYMRTGMPLTLKRVTIDGSAVKSPKNVIVPVGARIRDVIEFCGGYRSEPQKILMGGPMMGVAITTDELPILKQNNAILAFDAAEAALLEPTCPMCLMPTKLEKAVDKKDVDALQELDIMTCMECGCCAFSCPAGRRLVQAIRLGKSYVKKQGRK
;
A
#
# COMPACT_ATOMS: atom_id res chain seq x y z
N PRO A 1 17.99 -16.01 10.44
CA PRO A 1 17.58 -14.63 10.25
C PRO A 1 18.20 -14.05 8.98
N GLY A 2 17.42 -13.35 8.15
CA GLY A 2 17.90 -12.70 6.93
C GLY A 2 17.81 -13.51 5.63
N GLN A 3 17.32 -14.74 5.66
CA GLN A 3 17.03 -15.53 4.46
C GLN A 3 15.57 -15.36 4.03
N LEU A 4 15.32 -15.49 2.73
CA LEU A 4 13.97 -15.48 2.18
C LEU A 4 13.26 -16.80 2.46
N PRO A 5 11.91 -16.84 2.56
CA PRO A 5 11.17 -18.10 2.74
C PRO A 5 11.51 -19.18 1.71
N ALA A 6 11.78 -18.77 0.46
CA ALA A 6 12.17 -19.66 -0.62
C ALA A 6 13.50 -20.40 -0.34
N ASP A 7 14.44 -19.78 0.37
CA ASP A 7 15.74 -20.36 0.70
C ASP A 7 15.63 -21.54 1.69
N VAL A 8 14.50 -21.61 2.40
CA VAL A 8 14.15 -22.71 3.34
C VAL A 8 13.02 -23.59 2.80
N GLY A 9 12.74 -23.53 1.52
CA GLY A 9 11.73 -24.35 0.85
C GLY A 9 10.28 -23.95 1.14
N CYS A 10 10.04 -22.75 1.66
CA CYS A 10 8.69 -22.25 1.96
C CYS A 10 8.19 -21.32 0.86
N LEU A 11 6.97 -21.54 0.38
CA LEU A 11 6.25 -20.65 -0.52
C LEU A 11 5.20 -19.86 0.28
N VAL A 12 5.38 -18.55 0.36
CA VAL A 12 4.42 -17.64 1.02
C VAL A 12 3.50 -17.04 -0.03
N MET A 13 2.20 -17.27 0.13
CA MET A 13 1.17 -16.76 -0.79
C MET A 13 0.00 -16.14 -0.01
N ASN A 14 -0.67 -15.18 -0.64
CA ASN A 14 -1.93 -14.65 -0.13
C ASN A 14 -3.02 -15.74 -0.17
N ILE A 15 -3.83 -15.84 0.90
CA ILE A 15 -4.89 -16.86 1.01
C ILE A 15 -5.90 -16.82 -0.14
N ALA A 16 -6.22 -15.61 -0.66
CA ALA A 16 -7.11 -15.46 -1.81
C ALA A 16 -6.49 -16.07 -3.09
N SER A 17 -5.17 -15.99 -3.24
CA SER A 17 -4.45 -16.62 -4.36
C SER A 17 -4.48 -18.15 -4.27
N ILE A 18 -4.29 -18.70 -3.07
CA ILE A 18 -4.38 -20.13 -2.83
C ILE A 18 -5.80 -20.65 -3.10
N SER A 19 -6.80 -19.94 -2.59
CA SER A 19 -8.22 -20.27 -2.83
C SER A 19 -8.58 -20.26 -4.32
N PHE A 20 -8.05 -19.25 -5.05
CA PHE A 20 -8.24 -19.20 -6.50
C PHE A 20 -7.55 -20.37 -7.21
N LEU A 21 -6.29 -20.66 -6.85
CA LEU A 21 -5.55 -21.78 -7.45
C LEU A 21 -6.29 -23.11 -7.29
N ALA A 22 -6.78 -23.40 -6.08
CA ALA A 22 -7.57 -24.59 -5.81
C ALA A 22 -8.87 -24.64 -6.65
N SER A 23 -9.51 -23.51 -6.85
CA SER A 23 -10.69 -23.39 -7.71
C SER A 23 -10.34 -23.62 -9.18
N TYR A 24 -9.26 -23.01 -9.66
CA TYR A 24 -8.78 -23.14 -11.03
C TYR A 24 -8.44 -24.60 -11.37
N MET A 25 -7.75 -25.31 -10.48
CA MET A 25 -7.41 -26.73 -10.67
C MET A 25 -8.64 -27.63 -10.81
N ARG A 26 -9.76 -27.25 -10.19
CA ARG A 26 -11.02 -28.03 -10.29
C ARG A 26 -11.87 -27.66 -11.48
N THR A 27 -11.87 -26.40 -11.89
CA THR A 27 -12.85 -25.87 -12.85
C THR A 27 -12.25 -25.41 -14.18
N GLY A 28 -10.93 -25.19 -14.25
CA GLY A 28 -10.26 -24.58 -15.40
C GLY A 28 -10.62 -23.10 -15.64
N MET A 29 -11.44 -22.49 -14.78
CA MET A 29 -11.90 -21.11 -14.97
C MET A 29 -10.81 -20.10 -14.55
N PRO A 30 -10.44 -19.16 -15.42
CA PRO A 30 -9.47 -18.13 -15.08
C PRO A 30 -9.99 -17.16 -14.01
N LEU A 31 -9.10 -16.32 -13.47
CA LEU A 31 -9.46 -15.30 -12.47
C LEU A 31 -10.27 -14.16 -13.12
N THR A 32 -11.56 -14.34 -13.21
CA THR A 32 -12.52 -13.35 -13.72
C THR A 32 -13.27 -12.66 -12.59
N LEU A 33 -13.37 -13.31 -11.43
CA LEU A 33 -14.03 -12.79 -10.23
C LEU A 33 -13.01 -12.65 -9.10
N LYS A 34 -13.07 -11.55 -8.38
CA LYS A 34 -12.18 -11.24 -7.27
C LYS A 34 -12.97 -10.98 -5.99
N ARG A 35 -12.49 -11.52 -4.87
CA ARG A 35 -12.96 -11.10 -3.54
C ARG A 35 -12.23 -9.83 -3.16
N VAL A 36 -13.00 -8.80 -2.81
CA VAL A 36 -12.49 -7.48 -2.44
C VAL A 36 -13.20 -7.00 -1.19
N THR A 37 -12.44 -6.48 -0.24
CA THR A 37 -12.97 -5.80 0.94
C THR A 37 -13.23 -4.34 0.57
N ILE A 38 -14.45 -3.87 0.81
CA ILE A 38 -14.83 -2.47 0.68
C ILE A 38 -15.04 -1.95 2.10
N ASP A 39 -14.27 -0.94 2.50
CA ASP A 39 -14.26 -0.43 3.88
C ASP A 39 -13.78 1.03 3.93
N GLY A 40 -13.77 1.60 5.13
CA GLY A 40 -13.35 2.97 5.43
C GLY A 40 -14.51 3.85 5.89
N SER A 41 -14.17 4.92 6.60
CA SER A 41 -15.14 5.81 7.25
C SER A 41 -16.11 6.48 6.28
N ALA A 42 -15.70 6.69 5.03
CA ALA A 42 -16.56 7.28 4.00
C ALA A 42 -17.53 6.27 3.36
N VAL A 43 -17.39 4.95 3.60
CA VAL A 43 -18.28 3.93 3.02
C VAL A 43 -19.52 3.75 3.91
N LYS A 44 -20.71 3.71 3.30
CA LYS A 44 -21.97 3.59 4.06
C LYS A 44 -22.16 2.20 4.66
N SER A 45 -21.86 1.15 3.90
CA SER A 45 -22.06 -0.23 4.31
C SER A 45 -20.85 -1.09 3.96
N PRO A 46 -19.82 -1.09 4.83
CA PRO A 46 -18.62 -1.90 4.61
C PRO A 46 -18.94 -3.39 4.51
N LYS A 47 -18.33 -4.08 3.54
CA LYS A 47 -18.51 -5.53 3.34
C LYS A 47 -17.45 -6.13 2.44
N ASN A 48 -17.34 -7.45 2.48
CA ASN A 48 -16.60 -8.23 1.50
C ASN A 48 -17.49 -8.60 0.34
N VAL A 49 -17.04 -8.31 -0.88
CA VAL A 49 -17.82 -8.54 -2.11
C VAL A 49 -17.03 -9.40 -3.09
N ILE A 50 -17.74 -10.12 -3.95
CA ILE A 50 -17.17 -10.79 -5.11
C ILE A 50 -17.52 -9.94 -6.33
N VAL A 51 -16.52 -9.42 -7.01
CA VAL A 51 -16.68 -8.51 -8.13
C VAL A 51 -15.98 -9.01 -9.38
N PRO A 52 -16.48 -8.73 -10.57
CA PRO A 52 -15.74 -8.94 -11.80
C PRO A 52 -14.45 -8.11 -11.81
N VAL A 53 -13.34 -8.71 -12.27
CA VAL A 53 -12.14 -7.95 -12.55
C VAL A 53 -12.43 -6.97 -13.69
N GLY A 54 -12.08 -5.70 -13.50
CA GLY A 54 -12.43 -4.62 -14.42
C GLY A 54 -13.70 -3.83 -14.06
N ALA A 55 -14.46 -4.25 -13.03
CA ALA A 55 -15.56 -3.45 -12.51
C ALA A 55 -15.04 -2.11 -11.98
N ARG A 56 -15.76 -1.00 -12.24
CA ARG A 56 -15.36 0.30 -11.71
C ARG A 56 -15.54 0.35 -10.20
N ILE A 57 -14.60 0.99 -9.52
CA ILE A 57 -14.65 1.14 -8.05
C ILE A 57 -15.94 1.82 -7.61
N ARG A 58 -16.37 2.87 -8.35
CA ARG A 58 -17.63 3.57 -8.08
C ARG A 58 -18.83 2.61 -8.04
N ASP A 59 -19.00 1.77 -9.06
CA ASP A 59 -20.13 0.84 -9.16
C ASP A 59 -20.16 -0.14 -7.98
N VAL A 60 -18.97 -0.56 -7.52
CA VAL A 60 -18.86 -1.46 -6.38
C VAL A 60 -19.16 -0.76 -5.06
N ILE A 61 -18.75 0.50 -4.91
CA ILE A 61 -19.09 1.30 -3.73
C ILE A 61 -20.58 1.60 -3.70
N GLU A 62 -21.21 1.90 -4.84
CA GLU A 62 -22.66 2.08 -4.97
C GLU A 62 -23.41 0.80 -4.57
N PHE A 63 -22.96 -0.37 -4.99
CA PHE A 63 -23.48 -1.66 -4.55
C PHE A 63 -23.37 -1.85 -3.02
N CYS A 64 -22.37 -1.23 -2.40
CA CYS A 64 -22.19 -1.19 -0.94
C CYS A 64 -23.03 -0.08 -0.25
N GLY A 65 -23.99 0.53 -0.96
CA GLY A 65 -24.86 1.58 -0.45
C GLY A 65 -24.35 3.00 -0.67
N GLY A 66 -23.26 3.16 -1.41
CA GLY A 66 -22.64 4.43 -1.73
C GLY A 66 -21.76 4.99 -0.62
N TYR A 67 -21.36 6.23 -0.80
CA TYR A 67 -20.62 6.97 0.21
C TYR A 67 -21.55 7.50 1.32
N ARG A 68 -21.04 7.52 2.55
CA ARG A 68 -21.66 8.19 3.70
C ARG A 68 -21.30 9.66 3.73
N SER A 69 -20.07 9.97 3.36
CA SER A 69 -19.48 11.31 3.28
C SER A 69 -18.59 11.39 2.04
N GLU A 70 -18.26 12.60 1.60
CA GLU A 70 -17.32 12.76 0.49
C GLU A 70 -15.94 12.20 0.85
N PRO A 71 -15.43 11.23 0.06
CA PRO A 71 -14.14 10.62 0.37
C PRO A 71 -13.01 11.62 0.10
N GLN A 72 -12.19 11.86 1.11
CA GLN A 72 -10.97 12.64 0.96
C GLN A 72 -9.79 11.81 0.47
N LYS A 73 -9.86 10.49 0.67
CA LYS A 73 -8.82 9.56 0.26
C LYS A 73 -9.41 8.21 -0.09
N ILE A 74 -9.08 7.71 -1.26
CA ILE A 74 -9.44 6.36 -1.71
C ILE A 74 -8.17 5.56 -1.95
N LEU A 75 -8.14 4.32 -1.44
CA LEU A 75 -7.02 3.41 -1.54
C LEU A 75 -7.37 2.16 -2.35
N MET A 76 -6.56 1.81 -3.33
CA MET A 76 -6.54 0.50 -3.97
C MET A 76 -5.56 -0.42 -3.25
N GLY A 77 -6.06 -1.29 -2.39
CA GLY A 77 -5.27 -2.19 -1.56
C GLY A 77 -5.43 -1.91 -0.08
N GLY A 78 -4.61 -2.57 0.74
CA GLY A 78 -4.62 -2.39 2.19
C GLY A 78 -3.98 -1.05 2.63
N PRO A 79 -4.20 -0.63 3.88
CA PRO A 79 -3.76 0.68 4.37
C PRO A 79 -2.24 0.85 4.37
N MET A 80 -1.47 -0.23 4.47
CA MET A 80 -0.01 -0.18 4.53
C MET A 80 0.67 -0.15 3.15
N MET A 81 0.12 -0.82 2.15
CA MET A 81 0.75 -1.01 0.84
C MET A 81 -0.14 -0.62 -0.34
N GLY A 82 -1.36 -0.18 -0.08
CA GLY A 82 -2.29 0.27 -1.09
C GLY A 82 -1.83 1.56 -1.78
N VAL A 83 -2.34 1.80 -2.96
CA VAL A 83 -2.06 3.00 -3.75
C VAL A 83 -3.22 3.97 -3.59
N ALA A 84 -2.92 5.24 -3.24
CA ALA A 84 -3.93 6.29 -3.24
C ALA A 84 -4.32 6.63 -4.68
N ILE A 85 -5.60 6.77 -4.90
CA ILE A 85 -6.18 7.16 -6.19
C ILE A 85 -6.99 8.43 -6.04
N THR A 86 -7.04 9.22 -7.11
CA THR A 86 -7.73 10.50 -7.16
C THR A 86 -9.14 10.40 -7.72
N THR A 87 -9.51 9.23 -8.26
CA THR A 87 -10.82 9.00 -8.88
C THR A 87 -11.28 7.58 -8.62
N ASP A 88 -12.56 7.39 -8.44
CA ASP A 88 -13.22 6.10 -8.29
C ASP A 88 -13.72 5.48 -9.62
N GLU A 89 -13.41 6.14 -10.74
CA GLU A 89 -13.67 5.61 -12.09
C GLU A 89 -12.71 4.50 -12.52
N LEU A 90 -11.64 4.27 -11.76
CA LEU A 90 -10.65 3.24 -12.07
C LEU A 90 -11.23 1.83 -11.91
N PRO A 91 -10.77 0.87 -12.74
CA PRO A 91 -11.20 -0.51 -12.64
C PRO A 91 -10.52 -1.24 -11.48
N ILE A 92 -11.22 -2.20 -10.90
CA ILE A 92 -10.63 -3.15 -9.95
C ILE A 92 -9.73 -4.12 -10.70
N LEU A 93 -8.48 -4.21 -10.26
CA LEU A 93 -7.43 -5.04 -10.86
C LEU A 93 -7.31 -6.39 -10.11
N LYS A 94 -6.67 -7.36 -10.77
CA LYS A 94 -6.42 -8.70 -10.19
C LYS A 94 -5.65 -8.68 -8.87
N GLN A 95 -4.78 -7.68 -8.66
CA GLN A 95 -3.99 -7.51 -7.42
C GLN A 95 -4.73 -6.81 -6.28
N ASN A 96 -5.88 -6.17 -6.54
CA ASN A 96 -6.59 -5.46 -5.50
C ASN A 96 -7.31 -6.43 -4.56
N ASN A 97 -7.00 -6.39 -3.27
CA ASN A 97 -7.67 -7.15 -2.22
C ASN A 97 -8.62 -6.31 -1.39
N ALA A 98 -8.48 -4.98 -1.45
CA ALA A 98 -9.33 -4.03 -0.75
C ALA A 98 -9.48 -2.73 -1.54
N ILE A 99 -10.58 -2.04 -1.33
CA ILE A 99 -10.79 -0.63 -1.66
C ILE A 99 -11.25 0.04 -0.37
N LEU A 100 -10.49 1.04 0.07
CA LEU A 100 -10.76 1.75 1.30
C LEU A 100 -11.04 3.22 0.97
N ALA A 101 -12.14 3.76 1.49
CA ALA A 101 -12.48 5.16 1.30
C ALA A 101 -12.61 5.85 2.66
N PHE A 102 -11.81 6.88 2.88
CA PHE A 102 -11.71 7.61 4.13
C PHE A 102 -12.24 9.02 4.00
N ASP A 103 -12.98 9.46 5.01
CA ASP A 103 -13.41 10.85 5.17
C ASP A 103 -12.25 11.76 5.63
N ALA A 104 -12.52 13.07 5.78
CA ALA A 104 -11.52 14.04 6.17
C ALA A 104 -10.93 13.77 7.57
N ALA A 105 -11.74 13.29 8.50
CA ALA A 105 -11.29 13.04 9.88
C ALA A 105 -10.31 11.87 9.94
N GLU A 106 -10.64 10.75 9.31
CA GLU A 106 -9.78 9.57 9.30
C GLU A 106 -8.58 9.73 8.36
N ALA A 107 -8.76 10.41 7.23
CA ALA A 107 -7.67 10.73 6.30
C ALA A 107 -6.58 11.60 6.97
N ALA A 108 -6.96 12.49 7.88
CA ALA A 108 -6.02 13.31 8.66
C ALA A 108 -5.26 12.49 9.71
N LEU A 109 -5.89 11.46 10.28
CA LEU A 109 -5.24 10.56 11.25
C LEU A 109 -4.22 9.60 10.58
N LEU A 110 -4.33 9.40 9.29
CA LEU A 110 -3.35 8.64 8.49
C LEU A 110 -2.10 9.49 8.17
N GLU A 111 -1.59 10.22 9.16
CA GLU A 111 -0.29 10.86 9.05
C GLU A 111 0.81 9.81 8.84
N PRO A 112 1.96 10.18 8.21
CA PRO A 112 3.00 9.23 7.86
C PRO A 112 3.69 8.64 9.09
N THR A 113 3.01 7.76 9.78
CA THR A 113 3.61 6.95 10.84
C THR A 113 4.43 5.83 10.18
N CYS A 114 5.75 5.99 10.22
CA CYS A 114 6.64 4.93 9.79
C CYS A 114 6.53 3.74 10.78
N PRO A 115 6.24 2.50 10.32
CA PRO A 115 6.19 1.33 11.20
C PRO A 115 7.53 1.07 11.92
N MET A 116 8.63 1.60 11.38
CA MET A 116 9.97 1.52 11.98
C MET A 116 10.33 2.79 12.77
N CYS A 117 9.36 3.63 13.12
CA CYS A 117 9.54 4.87 13.88
C CYS A 117 10.56 5.84 13.28
N LEU A 118 10.80 5.78 11.97
CA LEU A 118 11.70 6.69 11.27
C LEU A 118 11.00 8.04 11.01
N MET A 119 11.80 9.06 10.72
CA MET A 119 11.33 10.39 10.32
C MET A 119 11.53 10.60 8.80
N PRO A 120 10.61 10.14 7.94
CA PRO A 120 10.81 10.14 6.48
C PRO A 120 11.08 11.50 5.88
N THR A 121 10.46 12.56 6.41
CA THR A 121 10.67 13.94 5.95
C THR A 121 12.04 14.51 6.32
N LYS A 122 12.61 14.09 7.46
CA LYS A 122 13.98 14.46 7.82
C LYS A 122 14.98 13.68 6.98
N LEU A 123 14.73 12.38 6.74
CA LEU A 123 15.54 11.56 5.86
C LEU A 123 15.60 12.13 4.44
N GLU A 124 14.48 12.55 3.86
CA GLU A 124 14.45 13.20 2.55
C GLU A 124 15.33 14.46 2.52
N LYS A 125 15.18 15.35 3.52
CA LYS A 125 15.99 16.57 3.62
C LYS A 125 17.49 16.28 3.74
N ALA A 126 17.88 15.22 4.45
CA ALA A 126 19.26 14.79 4.57
C ALA A 126 19.78 14.20 3.24
N VAL A 127 18.93 13.47 2.50
CA VAL A 127 19.25 12.97 1.15
C VAL A 127 19.49 14.11 0.17
N ASP A 128 18.64 15.14 0.18
CA ASP A 128 18.80 16.32 -0.68
C ASP A 128 20.12 17.05 -0.43
N LYS A 129 20.55 17.10 0.84
CA LYS A 129 21.83 17.68 1.25
C LYS A 129 23.02 16.72 1.05
N LYS A 130 22.78 15.45 0.71
CA LYS A 130 23.77 14.37 0.65
C LYS A 130 24.54 14.18 1.96
N ASP A 131 23.91 14.49 3.07
CA ASP A 131 24.47 14.40 4.41
C ASP A 131 24.40 12.94 4.91
N VAL A 132 25.49 12.20 4.71
CA VAL A 132 25.50 10.75 5.01
C VAL A 132 25.54 10.50 6.51
N ASP A 133 26.17 11.37 7.28
CA ASP A 133 26.26 11.24 8.72
C ASP A 133 24.87 11.41 9.34
N ALA A 134 24.14 12.44 8.93
CA ALA A 134 22.74 12.61 9.34
C ALA A 134 21.82 11.44 8.90
N LEU A 135 22.09 10.84 7.73
CA LEU A 135 21.33 9.65 7.28
C LEU A 135 21.59 8.42 8.17
N GLN A 136 22.81 8.27 8.68
CA GLN A 136 23.16 7.21 9.62
C GLN A 136 22.54 7.47 11.00
N GLU A 137 22.64 8.68 11.52
CA GLU A 137 22.02 9.09 12.79
C GLU A 137 20.48 8.91 12.77
N LEU A 138 19.85 9.08 11.62
CA LEU A 138 18.41 8.87 11.41
C LEU A 138 18.06 7.41 11.09
N ASP A 139 18.98 6.47 11.25
CA ASP A 139 18.78 5.04 11.04
C ASP A 139 18.17 4.66 9.68
N ILE A 140 18.60 5.33 8.60
CA ILE A 140 18.01 5.13 7.27
C ILE A 140 18.02 3.67 6.83
N MET A 141 19.01 2.89 7.28
CA MET A 141 19.15 1.47 6.90
C MET A 141 18.05 0.58 7.46
N THR A 142 17.40 0.99 8.56
CA THR A 142 16.28 0.28 9.20
C THR A 142 14.98 0.38 8.39
N CYS A 143 14.91 1.30 7.42
CA CYS A 143 13.72 1.46 6.59
C CYS A 143 13.41 0.17 5.81
N MET A 144 12.25 -0.42 6.01
CA MET A 144 11.77 -1.60 5.29
C MET A 144 11.13 -1.30 3.92
N GLU A 145 11.14 -0.03 3.50
CA GLU A 145 10.63 0.44 2.20
C GLU A 145 9.14 0.09 1.95
N CYS A 146 8.35 0.01 3.00
CA CYS A 146 6.93 -0.35 2.95
C CYS A 146 6.04 0.64 2.18
N GLY A 147 6.51 1.86 1.94
CA GLY A 147 5.76 2.87 1.19
C GLY A 147 4.79 3.71 2.00
N CYS A 148 4.51 3.38 3.27
CA CYS A 148 3.53 4.09 4.10
C CYS A 148 3.76 5.61 4.13
N CYS A 149 5.01 6.05 4.26
CA CYS A 149 5.35 7.47 4.31
C CYS A 149 5.05 8.23 3.02
N ALA A 150 5.37 7.64 1.86
CA ALA A 150 5.07 8.27 0.57
C ALA A 150 3.56 8.27 0.29
N PHE A 151 2.89 7.21 0.73
CA PHE A 151 1.47 7.00 0.60
C PHE A 151 0.65 8.02 1.42
N SER A 152 0.98 8.20 2.69
CA SER A 152 0.29 9.13 3.59
C SER A 152 0.72 10.59 3.42
N CYS A 153 1.69 10.89 2.55
CA CYS A 153 2.20 12.24 2.38
C CYS A 153 1.17 13.14 1.67
N PRO A 154 0.58 14.15 2.33
CA PRO A 154 -0.41 15.03 1.71
C PRO A 154 0.17 15.88 0.57
N ALA A 155 1.49 16.06 0.56
CA ALA A 155 2.22 16.79 -0.48
C ALA A 155 2.65 15.90 -1.67
N GLY A 156 2.27 14.61 -1.69
CA GLY A 156 2.62 13.68 -2.76
C GLY A 156 4.13 13.46 -2.94
N ARG A 157 4.94 13.65 -1.89
CA ARG A 157 6.40 13.56 -1.95
C ARG A 157 6.85 12.11 -2.19
N ARG A 158 7.90 11.94 -2.99
CA ARG A 158 8.47 10.62 -3.32
C ARG A 158 9.44 10.12 -2.23
N LEU A 159 8.96 10.08 -0.98
CA LEU A 159 9.77 9.79 0.20
C LEU A 159 10.52 8.45 0.11
N VAL A 160 9.89 7.41 -0.41
CA VAL A 160 10.53 6.08 -0.56
C VAL A 160 11.68 6.12 -1.54
N GLN A 161 11.52 6.82 -2.67
CA GLN A 161 12.62 6.95 -3.65
C GLN A 161 13.79 7.74 -3.08
N ALA A 162 13.52 8.82 -2.34
CA ALA A 162 14.54 9.57 -1.64
C ALA A 162 15.29 8.68 -0.63
N ILE A 163 14.58 7.90 0.18
CA ILE A 163 15.18 6.98 1.14
C ILE A 163 16.03 5.91 0.43
N ARG A 164 15.56 5.31 -0.66
CA ARG A 164 16.36 4.37 -1.47
C ARG A 164 17.66 4.98 -1.97
N LEU A 165 17.60 6.23 -2.44
CA LEU A 165 18.78 6.98 -2.86
C LEU A 165 19.72 7.21 -1.68
N GLY A 166 19.22 7.64 -0.52
CA GLY A 166 20.01 7.82 0.69
C GLY A 166 20.70 6.55 1.17
N LYS A 167 20.01 5.41 1.14
CA LYS A 167 20.64 4.11 1.43
C LYS A 167 21.80 3.80 0.49
N SER A 168 21.70 4.20 -0.77
CA SER A 168 22.81 4.00 -1.73
C SER A 168 24.04 4.84 -1.38
N TYR A 169 23.83 6.05 -0.81
CA TYR A 169 24.92 6.90 -0.35
C TYR A 169 25.66 6.29 0.85
N VAL A 170 24.90 5.85 1.86
CA VAL A 170 25.47 5.17 3.05
C VAL A 170 26.25 3.92 2.65
N LYS A 171 25.69 3.06 1.77
CA LYS A 171 26.40 1.86 1.28
C LYS A 171 27.69 2.16 0.52
N LYS A 172 27.77 3.26 -0.21
CA LYS A 172 28.98 3.66 -0.93
C LYS A 172 30.08 4.16 0.01
N GLN A 173 29.69 4.83 1.10
CA GLN A 173 30.66 5.32 2.09
C GLN A 173 31.24 4.18 2.94
N GLY A 174 30.44 3.18 3.32
CA GLY A 174 30.89 2.01 4.08
C GLY A 174 31.75 1.01 3.28
N ARG A 175 31.97 1.24 1.97
CA ARG A 175 32.85 0.44 1.10
C ARG A 175 34.23 1.08 0.88
N LYS A 176 34.50 2.21 1.49
CA LYS A 176 35.80 2.84 1.56
C LYS A 176 36.46 2.53 2.89
#